data_8e11882769312d4bf93f5959084594b6
#
_entry.id   8e11882769312d4bf93f5959084594b6
#
_cell.length_a   1.000
_cell.length_b   1.000
_cell.length_c   1.000
_cell.angle_alpha   90.00
_cell.angle_beta   90.00
_cell.angle_gamma   90.00
#
_symmetry.space_group_name_H-M   'P 1'
#
loop_
_entity.id
_entity.type
_entity.pdbx_description
1 polymer ?
#
loop_
_entity_poly.entity_id
_entity_poly.type
_entity_poly.pdbx_seq_one_letter_code
_entity_poly.pdbx_strand_id
1 'polypeptide(L)'
;MKHISAIIMGVALLPVVKGYAQEQAKDSTLNRTVVVENQYNPEVMDAFKVNVLPKVEEPAVAKQHIDYATSVRPLTTWSFSPMAPITSEQKQPDAPRGYIRGAYGSRNNTDLKASYLWDISRRDRLQFMGSLYGMYGSISSLVPDEGDWKSRFYRTDVSLDYKHDFQKVSLFLGGAFTSQVFNYMPGMEKEVQNMYETTRQHYTLGEGYVGVASVEGKLPVEFSIQTGLRSFSRKYDIPYMRHGSENIFHTVGFISGALNDEQRVGVGLSMDNLTYDVEQKDYTLLRLNPYYTLENDDIRLRVGAHVDWQSANGSGIKAAPDVKVDYTFADAYTVYLHATGGTQLNDFRQLNKISPYWGQISQMRTSYTPADIQAGFKASPVPGLGLHLFGGYRITKDEIFQPGVIVDSFPYCYSLLSQEKAKVGYGGAKVAYGYKDLFDFSVKGTYYSWNVKDEAKMLLYLKPQFVLEASARANVYDKFWISADYRYEGRAKVGELKKADAINNLSLSAGYEFFNRLNVFVRFDNVLNRHYITQAGYPSQGFNVLAGVSFRF
;
A
#
# COMPACT_ATOMS: atom_id res chain seq x y z
N MET A 1 -25.94 -30.27 -0.97
CA MET A 1 -26.09 -29.53 -2.24
C MET A 1 -27.51 -28.99 -2.48
N LYS A 2 -28.22 -28.52 -1.44
CA LYS A 2 -29.59 -27.95 -1.60
C LYS A 2 -29.75 -26.52 -1.09
N HIS A 3 -28.65 -25.86 -0.65
CA HIS A 3 -28.70 -24.48 -0.11
C HIS A 3 -27.94 -23.45 -0.91
N ILE A 4 -27.30 -23.81 -2.04
CA ILE A 4 -26.56 -22.86 -2.89
C ILE A 4 -27.45 -22.29 -4.01
N SER A 5 -28.54 -22.98 -4.36
CA SER A 5 -29.46 -22.53 -5.43
C SER A 5 -30.40 -21.37 -5.02
N ALA A 6 -30.52 -21.08 -3.72
CA ALA A 6 -31.43 -20.03 -3.24
C ALA A 6 -30.81 -18.64 -3.24
N ILE A 7 -29.49 -18.52 -3.32
CA ILE A 7 -28.80 -17.21 -3.27
C ILE A 7 -28.63 -16.58 -4.66
N ILE A 8 -28.63 -17.40 -5.71
CA ILE A 8 -28.50 -16.90 -7.10
C ILE A 8 -29.84 -16.36 -7.65
N MET A 9 -30.97 -16.74 -7.06
CA MET A 9 -32.30 -16.32 -7.53
C MET A 9 -32.80 -15.01 -6.88
N GLY A 10 -32.10 -14.47 -5.87
CA GLY A 10 -32.48 -13.24 -5.18
C GLY A 10 -32.00 -11.93 -5.84
N VAL A 11 -31.12 -12.00 -6.83
CA VAL A 11 -30.56 -10.79 -7.49
C VAL A 11 -31.31 -10.41 -8.78
N ALA A 12 -32.22 -11.25 -9.26
CA ALA A 12 -32.88 -11.07 -10.57
C ALA A 12 -34.24 -10.32 -10.52
N LEU A 13 -34.65 -9.77 -9.37
CA LEU A 13 -35.95 -9.07 -9.25
C LEU A 13 -35.79 -7.68 -8.59
N LEU A 14 -35.15 -6.77 -9.30
CA LEU A 14 -35.34 -5.35 -9.07
C LEU A 14 -36.21 -4.80 -10.21
N PRO A 15 -37.37 -4.19 -9.92
CA PRO A 15 -38.21 -3.61 -10.95
C PRO A 15 -37.52 -2.38 -11.56
N VAL A 16 -37.42 -2.37 -12.89
CA VAL A 16 -37.03 -1.21 -13.67
C VAL A 16 -38.13 -0.15 -13.53
N VAL A 17 -37.89 0.83 -12.66
CA VAL A 17 -38.70 2.04 -12.63
C VAL A 17 -38.24 2.94 -13.77
N LYS A 18 -39.03 3.04 -14.82
CA LYS A 18 -38.86 4.06 -15.87
C LYS A 18 -39.23 5.43 -15.27
N GLY A 19 -38.22 6.18 -14.86
CA GLY A 19 -38.35 7.58 -14.56
C GLY A 19 -38.27 8.39 -15.85
N TYR A 20 -39.34 9.13 -16.16
CA TYR A 20 -39.31 10.15 -17.22
C TYR A 20 -38.43 11.28 -16.73
N ALA A 21 -37.28 11.46 -17.34
CA ALA A 21 -36.45 12.66 -17.11
C ALA A 21 -36.92 13.79 -18.05
N GLN A 22 -37.28 14.89 -17.45
CA GLN A 22 -37.52 16.16 -18.12
C GLN A 22 -36.19 16.68 -18.68
N GLU A 23 -36.21 17.03 -19.97
CA GLU A 23 -35.11 17.75 -20.63
C GLU A 23 -34.91 19.10 -19.96
N GLN A 24 -33.73 19.29 -19.35
CA GLN A 24 -33.21 20.62 -19.06
C GLN A 24 -31.86 20.83 -19.73
N ALA A 25 -31.68 22.04 -20.22
CA ALA A 25 -30.62 22.48 -21.10
C ALA A 25 -29.21 22.12 -20.64
N LYS A 26 -28.41 21.69 -21.61
CA LYS A 26 -26.96 21.45 -21.49
C LYS A 26 -26.24 22.75 -21.16
N ASP A 27 -25.73 22.83 -19.96
CA ASP A 27 -24.56 23.65 -19.65
C ASP A 27 -23.36 22.72 -19.51
N SER A 28 -22.48 22.82 -20.50
CA SER A 28 -21.32 21.94 -20.60
C SER A 28 -20.14 22.51 -19.81
N THR A 29 -20.05 22.18 -18.55
CA THR A 29 -18.79 22.28 -17.82
C THR A 29 -18.26 20.87 -17.51
N LEU A 30 -17.20 20.51 -18.24
CA LEU A 30 -16.45 19.26 -18.03
C LEU A 30 -15.72 19.33 -16.67
N ASN A 31 -16.36 18.83 -15.63
CA ASN A 31 -15.70 18.51 -14.38
C ASN A 31 -15.49 16.99 -14.31
N ARG A 32 -14.33 16.53 -14.77
CA ARG A 32 -13.91 15.13 -14.62
C ARG A 32 -13.26 14.98 -13.25
N THR A 33 -14.00 14.49 -12.29
CA THR A 33 -13.45 14.16 -10.97
C THR A 33 -12.75 12.81 -11.05
N VAL A 34 -11.43 12.83 -10.99
CA VAL A 34 -10.64 11.58 -10.87
C VAL A 34 -10.63 11.18 -9.40
N VAL A 35 -11.33 10.11 -9.06
CA VAL A 35 -11.23 9.50 -7.72
C VAL A 35 -9.94 8.67 -7.68
N VAL A 36 -8.91 9.21 -7.08
CA VAL A 36 -7.67 8.47 -6.80
C VAL A 36 -7.85 7.74 -5.49
N GLU A 37 -8.00 6.41 -5.55
CA GLU A 37 -7.86 5.58 -4.35
C GLU A 37 -6.38 5.48 -3.98
N ASN A 38 -5.96 6.26 -3.00
CA ASN A 38 -4.73 5.99 -2.29
C ASN A 38 -5.00 4.93 -1.24
N GLN A 39 -4.35 3.77 -1.34
CA GLN A 39 -4.23 2.89 -0.20
C GLN A 39 -3.50 3.67 0.89
N TYR A 40 -4.24 4.00 1.96
CA TYR A 40 -3.70 4.71 3.10
C TYR A 40 -2.66 3.84 3.79
N ASN A 41 -1.40 4.20 3.59
CA ASN A 41 -0.34 3.74 4.44
C ASN A 41 -0.33 4.67 5.67
N PRO A 42 -0.45 4.15 6.92
CA PRO A 42 -0.49 4.99 8.12
C PRO A 42 0.81 5.74 8.43
N GLU A 43 1.85 5.53 7.64
CA GLU A 43 2.95 6.47 7.62
C GLU A 43 2.42 7.76 6.99
N VAL A 44 2.42 8.83 7.79
CA VAL A 44 2.24 10.19 7.30
C VAL A 44 3.43 10.47 6.37
N MET A 45 3.34 9.93 5.17
CA MET A 45 4.20 10.38 4.10
C MET A 45 3.65 11.76 3.73
N ASP A 46 4.42 12.80 3.97
CA ASP A 46 4.22 14.05 3.26
C ASP A 46 3.98 13.67 1.81
N ALA A 47 2.79 13.98 1.31
CA ALA A 47 2.40 13.58 -0.01
C ALA A 47 3.41 14.14 -1.00
N PHE A 48 4.40 13.32 -1.36
CA PHE A 48 5.05 13.51 -2.62
C PHE A 48 3.92 13.37 -3.63
N LYS A 49 3.43 14.50 -4.13
CA LYS A 49 2.84 14.49 -5.46
C LYS A 49 3.95 13.96 -6.35
N VAL A 50 4.01 12.66 -6.55
CA VAL A 50 4.55 12.14 -7.77
C VAL A 50 3.65 12.79 -8.81
N ASN A 51 4.10 13.91 -9.39
CA ASN A 51 3.52 14.47 -10.59
C ASN A 51 3.81 13.46 -11.71
N VAL A 52 3.11 12.35 -11.68
CA VAL A 52 2.68 11.75 -12.93
C VAL A 52 1.71 12.78 -13.44
N LEU A 53 2.19 13.66 -14.30
CA LEU A 53 1.34 14.57 -15.05
C LEU A 53 0.26 13.67 -15.64
N PRO A 54 -1.02 13.84 -15.28
CA PRO A 54 -2.06 13.14 -15.97
C PRO A 54 -1.83 13.50 -17.44
N LYS A 55 -1.70 12.48 -18.28
CA LYS A 55 -1.68 12.66 -19.74
C LYS A 55 -3.00 13.36 -20.02
N VAL A 56 -2.93 14.66 -20.25
CA VAL A 56 -4.10 15.42 -20.71
C VAL A 56 -4.32 14.90 -22.11
N GLU A 57 -5.23 13.96 -22.26
CA GLU A 57 -5.73 13.60 -23.58
C GLU A 57 -6.37 14.86 -24.13
N GLU A 58 -5.90 15.29 -25.30
CA GLU A 58 -6.54 16.40 -25.99
C GLU A 58 -8.02 16.03 -26.16
N PRO A 59 -8.96 16.91 -25.76
CA PRO A 59 -10.37 16.61 -25.88
C PRO A 59 -10.64 16.31 -27.36
N ALA A 60 -11.18 15.13 -27.64
CA ALA A 60 -11.67 14.79 -28.95
C ALA A 60 -12.80 15.78 -29.28
N VAL A 61 -12.47 16.82 -30.04
CA VAL A 61 -13.45 17.80 -30.50
C VAL A 61 -14.34 17.07 -31.48
N ALA A 62 -15.53 16.69 -31.03
CA ALA A 62 -16.57 16.20 -31.90
C ALA A 62 -16.85 17.31 -32.95
N LYS A 63 -16.55 17.01 -34.20
CA LYS A 63 -16.91 17.92 -35.31
C LYS A 63 -18.41 18.01 -35.36
N GLN A 64 -18.97 19.06 -34.75
CA GLN A 64 -20.37 19.41 -34.97
C GLN A 64 -20.50 19.86 -36.40
N HIS A 65 -21.39 19.21 -37.15
CA HIS A 65 -21.81 19.64 -38.45
C HIS A 65 -22.64 20.91 -38.23
N ILE A 66 -22.06 22.08 -38.55
CA ILE A 66 -22.77 23.36 -38.49
C ILE A 66 -23.42 23.57 -39.85
N ASP A 67 -24.73 23.44 -39.90
CA ASP A 67 -25.51 23.85 -41.07
C ASP A 67 -25.54 25.39 -41.15
N TYR A 68 -24.82 25.93 -42.12
CA TYR A 68 -24.87 27.35 -42.41
C TYR A 68 -26.14 27.65 -43.19
N ALA A 69 -27.17 28.16 -42.51
CA ALA A 69 -28.28 28.80 -43.18
C ALA A 69 -27.80 30.12 -43.76
N THR A 70 -27.63 30.19 -45.06
CA THR A 70 -27.27 31.41 -45.80
C THR A 70 -28.43 32.39 -45.86
N SER A 71 -28.47 33.32 -44.92
CA SER A 71 -29.23 34.57 -45.10
C SER A 71 -28.25 35.70 -45.38
N VAL A 72 -28.20 36.14 -46.60
CA VAL A 72 -27.36 37.26 -47.03
C VAL A 72 -27.95 38.56 -46.51
N ARG A 73 -27.30 39.13 -45.50
CA ARG A 73 -27.44 40.57 -45.18
C ARG A 73 -26.08 41.23 -45.33
N PRO A 74 -25.95 42.38 -46.03
CA PRO A 74 -24.65 43.03 -46.14
C PRO A 74 -24.29 43.64 -44.78
N LEU A 75 -23.23 43.10 -44.19
CA LEU A 75 -22.64 43.65 -42.99
C LEU A 75 -21.52 44.61 -43.35
N THR A 76 -21.58 45.81 -42.85
CA THR A 76 -20.49 46.76 -42.79
C THR A 76 -19.24 46.09 -42.20
N THR A 77 -18.16 46.11 -42.99
CA THR A 77 -16.87 45.51 -42.61
C THR A 77 -16.26 46.25 -41.43
N TRP A 78 -16.35 45.64 -40.26
CA TRP A 78 -15.47 46.01 -39.17
C TRP A 78 -14.22 45.12 -39.29
N SER A 79 -13.08 45.75 -39.57
CA SER A 79 -11.80 45.03 -39.55
C SER A 79 -11.40 44.81 -38.11
N PHE A 80 -11.62 43.59 -37.61
CA PHE A 80 -10.97 43.18 -36.37
C PHE A 80 -9.53 42.77 -36.70
N SER A 81 -8.58 43.46 -36.11
CA SER A 81 -7.22 42.95 -36.05
C SER A 81 -7.25 41.57 -35.38
N PRO A 82 -6.71 40.51 -35.97
CA PRO A 82 -6.63 39.24 -35.28
C PRO A 82 -5.84 39.44 -33.97
N MET A 83 -6.49 39.19 -32.85
CA MET A 83 -5.76 39.10 -31.58
C MET A 83 -4.67 38.08 -31.72
N ALA A 84 -3.42 38.46 -31.48
CA ALA A 84 -2.33 37.53 -31.39
C ALA A 84 -2.73 36.44 -30.35
N PRO A 85 -2.49 35.16 -30.66
CA PRO A 85 -2.75 34.12 -29.69
C PRO A 85 -1.99 34.46 -28.41
N ILE A 86 -2.70 34.57 -27.30
CA ILE A 86 -2.07 34.68 -25.98
C ILE A 86 -1.43 33.31 -25.71
N THR A 87 -0.20 33.16 -26.13
CA THR A 87 0.64 32.08 -25.63
C THR A 87 0.98 32.45 -24.18
N SER A 88 0.08 32.13 -23.30
CA SER A 88 0.41 32.01 -21.90
C SER A 88 1.36 30.81 -21.80
N GLU A 89 2.65 31.04 -21.91
CA GLU A 89 3.60 30.16 -21.26
C GLU A 89 3.31 30.24 -19.76
N GLN A 90 2.38 29.40 -19.31
CA GLN A 90 2.33 29.07 -17.90
C GLN A 90 3.67 28.40 -17.60
N LYS A 91 4.63 29.20 -17.13
CA LYS A 91 5.81 28.68 -16.48
C LYS A 91 5.28 27.77 -15.38
N GLN A 92 5.33 26.46 -15.61
CA GLN A 92 5.05 25.51 -14.57
C GLN A 92 5.99 25.89 -13.42
N PRO A 93 5.49 26.15 -12.22
CA PRO A 93 6.35 26.45 -11.10
C PRO A 93 7.36 25.31 -10.99
N ASP A 94 8.64 25.63 -10.92
CA ASP A 94 9.72 24.65 -10.78
C ASP A 94 9.38 23.75 -9.59
N ALA A 95 9.01 22.51 -9.88
CA ALA A 95 8.69 21.54 -8.83
C ALA A 95 9.97 21.32 -7.99
N PRO A 96 9.86 21.37 -6.65
CA PRO A 96 11.02 21.19 -5.80
C PRO A 96 11.62 19.80 -6.06
N ARG A 97 12.95 19.77 -6.33
CA ARG A 97 13.68 18.55 -6.65
C ARG A 97 14.20 17.82 -5.42
N GLY A 98 14.30 18.56 -4.32
CA GLY A 98 14.82 18.04 -3.07
C GLY A 98 13.85 18.22 -1.91
N TYR A 99 13.93 17.28 -0.98
CA TYR A 99 13.16 17.28 0.25
C TYR A 99 14.03 16.75 1.39
N ILE A 100 14.05 17.48 2.48
CA ILE A 100 14.68 17.05 3.73
C ILE A 100 13.68 17.28 4.86
N ARG A 101 13.56 16.30 5.74
CA ARG A 101 12.78 16.40 6.97
C ARG A 101 13.61 15.87 8.13
N GLY A 102 13.60 16.59 9.25
CA GLY A 102 14.16 16.13 10.50
C GLY A 102 13.19 16.39 11.62
N ALA A 103 12.93 15.36 12.44
CA ALA A 103 12.09 15.46 13.63
C ALA A 103 12.68 14.65 14.78
N TYR A 104 12.50 15.17 15.99
CA TYR A 104 12.97 14.53 17.22
C TYR A 104 11.94 14.74 18.33
N GLY A 105 11.86 13.78 19.25
CA GLY A 105 10.83 13.84 20.27
C GLY A 105 11.08 13.00 21.51
N SER A 106 10.02 12.81 22.27
CA SER A 106 10.04 12.03 23.51
C SER A 106 10.54 10.60 23.27
N ARG A 107 11.19 9.99 24.25
CA ARG A 107 11.83 8.65 24.18
C ARG A 107 12.83 8.54 23.02
N ASN A 108 13.53 9.63 22.72
CA ASN A 108 14.47 9.72 21.60
C ASN A 108 13.86 9.26 20.26
N ASN A 109 12.54 9.46 20.08
CA ASN A 109 11.93 9.26 18.77
C ASN A 109 12.61 10.17 17.76
N THR A 110 13.07 9.58 16.68
CA THR A 110 13.79 10.26 15.61
C THR A 110 13.14 9.91 14.28
N ASP A 111 12.90 10.89 13.42
CA ASP A 111 12.39 10.71 12.07
C ASP A 111 13.16 11.65 11.13
N LEU A 112 14.06 11.08 10.34
CA LEU A 112 14.83 11.79 9.32
C LEU A 112 14.44 11.25 7.95
N LYS A 113 14.20 12.14 6.99
CA LYS A 113 13.97 11.78 5.60
C LYS A 113 14.71 12.75 4.69
N ALA A 114 15.28 12.22 3.62
CA ALA A 114 15.89 13.01 2.57
C ALA A 114 15.57 12.36 1.22
N SER A 115 15.23 13.16 0.24
CA SER A 115 15.10 12.71 -1.14
C SER A 115 15.55 13.80 -2.09
N TYR A 116 16.15 13.38 -3.19
CA TYR A 116 16.58 14.28 -4.24
C TYR A 116 16.40 13.63 -5.61
N LEU A 117 15.80 14.38 -6.53
CA LEU A 117 15.64 14.00 -7.92
C LEU A 117 16.55 14.87 -8.78
N TRP A 118 17.54 14.25 -9.37
CA TRP A 118 18.50 14.91 -10.21
C TRP A 118 18.23 14.58 -11.69
N ASP A 119 17.73 15.56 -12.43
CA ASP A 119 17.64 15.50 -13.89
C ASP A 119 19.00 15.90 -14.46
N ILE A 120 19.91 14.93 -14.65
CA ILE A 120 21.26 15.15 -15.16
C ILE A 120 21.18 15.65 -16.62
N SER A 121 20.25 15.07 -17.38
CA SER A 121 19.91 15.50 -18.74
C SER A 121 18.43 15.26 -19.01
N ARG A 122 17.95 15.60 -20.22
CA ARG A 122 16.57 15.26 -20.63
C ARG A 122 16.30 13.75 -20.69
N ARG A 123 17.36 12.95 -20.73
CA ARG A 123 17.29 11.48 -20.83
C ARG A 123 17.77 10.77 -19.58
N ASP A 124 18.49 11.47 -18.70
CA ASP A 124 19.15 10.89 -17.54
C ASP A 124 18.56 11.44 -16.26
N ARG A 125 18.05 10.55 -15.46
CA ARG A 125 17.46 10.87 -14.17
C ARG A 125 18.07 10.00 -13.08
N LEU A 126 18.49 10.63 -11.98
CA LEU A 126 18.99 9.96 -10.79
C LEU A 126 18.12 10.37 -9.60
N GLN A 127 17.64 9.39 -8.87
CA GLN A 127 16.86 9.58 -7.66
C GLN A 127 17.58 9.00 -6.46
N PHE A 128 17.72 9.79 -5.42
CA PHE A 128 18.20 9.38 -4.12
C PHE A 128 17.08 9.48 -3.09
N MET A 129 16.94 8.45 -2.24
CA MET A 129 16.07 8.49 -1.07
C MET A 129 16.81 7.93 0.14
N GLY A 130 16.63 8.59 1.28
CA GLY A 130 17.16 8.15 2.56
C GLY A 130 16.17 8.40 3.67
N SER A 131 16.04 7.46 4.60
CA SER A 131 15.25 7.65 5.80
C SER A 131 15.92 6.97 7.00
N LEU A 132 15.74 7.57 8.16
CA LEU A 132 16.08 6.97 9.46
C LEU A 132 14.93 7.25 10.40
N TYR A 133 14.38 6.21 10.98
CA TYR A 133 13.40 6.37 12.04
C TYR A 133 13.66 5.37 13.17
N GLY A 134 13.25 5.74 14.37
CA GLY A 134 13.40 4.85 15.49
C GLY A 134 13.22 5.55 16.81
N MET A 135 13.47 4.79 17.86
CA MET A 135 13.35 5.25 19.24
C MET A 135 14.34 4.55 20.17
N TYR A 136 14.62 5.18 21.29
CA TYR A 136 15.31 4.57 22.42
C TYR A 136 14.73 5.12 23.73
N GLY A 137 14.07 4.27 24.50
CA GLY A 137 13.46 4.69 25.75
C GLY A 137 12.70 3.58 26.47
N SER A 138 12.21 3.87 27.66
CA SER A 138 11.44 2.95 28.45
C SER A 138 10.00 2.86 27.93
N ILE A 139 9.50 1.65 27.80
CA ILE A 139 8.11 1.31 27.49
C ILE A 139 7.60 0.48 28.67
N SER A 140 6.46 0.85 29.23
CA SER A 140 5.86 0.12 30.35
C SER A 140 5.42 -1.28 29.91
N SER A 141 5.73 -2.28 30.76
CA SER A 141 5.26 -3.64 30.57
C SER A 141 3.72 -3.69 30.64
N LEU A 142 3.14 -4.63 29.91
CA LEU A 142 1.70 -4.93 30.00
C LEU A 142 1.40 -5.90 31.15
N VAL A 143 2.43 -6.52 31.71
CA VAL A 143 2.30 -7.42 32.85
C VAL A 143 2.50 -6.59 34.12
N PRO A 144 1.54 -6.61 35.07
CA PRO A 144 1.70 -5.96 36.35
C PRO A 144 2.96 -6.46 37.08
N ASP A 145 3.65 -5.56 37.76
CA ASP A 145 4.85 -5.84 38.57
C ASP A 145 6.13 -6.21 37.76
N GLU A 146 6.07 -6.27 36.43
CA GLU A 146 7.26 -6.29 35.58
C GLU A 146 7.75 -4.86 35.34
N GLY A 147 9.06 -4.65 35.51
CA GLY A 147 9.69 -3.35 35.28
C GLY A 147 9.60 -2.91 33.82
N ASP A 148 9.83 -1.62 33.60
CA ASP A 148 9.86 -1.04 32.25
C ASP A 148 10.92 -1.71 31.36
N TRP A 149 10.55 -1.96 30.14
CA TRP A 149 11.48 -2.43 29.11
C TRP A 149 12.18 -1.25 28.44
N LYS A 150 13.52 -1.26 28.44
CA LYS A 150 14.34 -0.32 27.65
C LYS A 150 14.35 -0.75 26.18
N SER A 151 13.38 -0.26 25.44
CA SER A 151 13.25 -0.54 24.02
C SER A 151 14.24 0.27 23.20
N ARG A 152 14.84 -0.39 22.22
CA ARG A 152 15.64 0.23 21.16
C ARG A 152 15.18 -0.30 19.83
N PHE A 153 14.83 0.59 18.92
CA PHE A 153 14.52 0.24 17.55
C PHE A 153 14.97 1.39 16.64
N TYR A 154 15.86 1.11 15.69
CA TYR A 154 16.24 2.05 14.65
C TYR A 154 16.27 1.35 13.32
N ARG A 155 15.71 1.98 12.32
CA ARG A 155 15.75 1.53 10.94
C ARG A 155 16.23 2.67 10.04
N THR A 156 17.24 2.36 9.24
CA THR A 156 17.79 3.24 8.22
C THR A 156 17.56 2.59 6.86
N ASP A 157 16.95 3.30 5.95
CA ASP A 157 16.75 2.88 4.56
C ASP A 157 17.43 3.90 3.64
N VAL A 158 18.17 3.42 2.64
CA VAL A 158 18.80 4.25 1.60
C VAL A 158 18.55 3.58 0.25
N SER A 159 18.15 4.34 -0.75
CA SER A 159 18.06 3.86 -2.13
C SER A 159 18.61 4.86 -3.13
N LEU A 160 19.10 4.34 -4.23
CA LEU A 160 19.61 5.08 -5.38
C LEU A 160 19.08 4.42 -6.65
N ASP A 161 18.39 5.19 -7.48
CA ASP A 161 17.75 4.71 -8.70
C ASP A 161 18.17 5.62 -9.87
N TYR A 162 18.68 5.03 -10.94
CA TYR A 162 19.08 5.72 -12.16
C TYR A 162 18.27 5.23 -13.33
N LYS A 163 17.80 6.14 -14.18
CA LYS A 163 17.08 5.86 -15.40
C LYS A 163 17.71 6.62 -16.57
N HIS A 164 17.92 5.92 -17.70
CA HIS A 164 18.31 6.50 -18.96
C HIS A 164 17.27 6.18 -20.03
N ASP A 165 16.73 7.21 -20.68
CA ASP A 165 15.72 7.07 -21.72
C ASP A 165 16.39 7.16 -23.10
N PHE A 166 16.48 6.01 -23.80
CA PHE A 166 16.78 5.96 -25.24
C PHE A 166 15.53 6.34 -26.04
N GLN A 167 15.65 6.30 -27.37
CA GLN A 167 14.52 6.67 -28.23
C GLN A 167 13.30 5.76 -28.11
N LYS A 168 13.52 4.45 -27.89
CA LYS A 168 12.47 3.42 -27.89
C LYS A 168 12.41 2.62 -26.59
N VAL A 169 13.49 2.61 -25.84
CA VAL A 169 13.60 1.84 -24.59
C VAL A 169 14.23 2.70 -23.50
N SER A 170 13.90 2.38 -22.28
CA SER A 170 14.50 2.96 -21.08
C SER A 170 15.31 1.89 -20.36
N LEU A 171 16.53 2.20 -20.00
CA LEU A 171 17.35 1.41 -19.09
C LEU A 171 17.21 2.00 -17.67
N PHE A 172 17.01 1.15 -16.70
CA PHE A 172 17.01 1.56 -15.30
C PHE A 172 17.82 0.59 -14.46
N LEU A 173 18.50 1.13 -13.47
CA LEU A 173 19.26 0.36 -12.50
C LEU A 173 19.15 1.05 -11.15
N GLY A 174 19.19 0.25 -10.09
CA GLY A 174 19.08 0.81 -8.76
C GLY A 174 19.54 -0.17 -7.69
N GLY A 175 19.60 0.36 -6.50
CA GLY A 175 19.92 -0.42 -5.32
C GLY A 175 19.36 0.21 -4.06
N ALA A 176 19.09 -0.63 -3.09
CA ALA A 176 18.60 -0.24 -1.78
C ALA A 176 19.35 -0.98 -0.68
N PHE A 177 19.55 -0.29 0.43
CA PHE A 177 20.15 -0.84 1.63
C PHE A 177 19.31 -0.46 2.85
N THR A 178 19.01 -1.44 3.68
CA THR A 178 18.31 -1.25 4.95
C THR A 178 19.15 -1.82 6.09
N SER A 179 19.32 -1.04 7.14
CA SER A 179 19.88 -1.49 8.41
C SER A 179 18.83 -1.33 9.50
N GLN A 180 18.50 -2.40 10.18
CA GLN A 180 17.51 -2.43 11.27
C GLN A 180 18.14 -2.97 12.54
N VAL A 181 18.28 -2.14 13.55
CA VAL A 181 18.88 -2.47 14.84
C VAL A 181 17.82 -2.36 15.92
N PHE A 182 17.66 -3.43 16.71
CA PHE A 182 16.68 -3.45 17.79
C PHE A 182 17.12 -4.40 18.91
N ASN A 183 16.36 -4.43 20.00
CA ASN A 183 16.53 -5.41 21.05
C ASN A 183 15.22 -6.12 21.35
N TYR A 184 15.31 -7.38 21.64
CA TYR A 184 14.18 -8.15 22.16
C TYR A 184 13.84 -7.72 23.58
N MET A 185 12.58 -7.87 23.96
CA MET A 185 12.16 -7.78 25.35
C MET A 185 12.68 -9.02 26.10
N PRO A 186 13.29 -8.89 27.28
CA PRO A 186 13.73 -10.03 28.07
C PRO A 186 12.52 -10.92 28.44
N GLY A 187 12.72 -12.24 28.40
CA GLY A 187 11.76 -13.20 28.94
C GLY A 187 11.79 -13.24 30.47
N MET A 188 10.81 -13.90 31.06
CA MET A 188 10.64 -13.94 32.52
C MET A 188 11.72 -14.76 33.27
N GLU A 189 12.38 -15.72 32.61
CA GLU A 189 13.39 -16.57 33.26
C GLU A 189 14.81 -15.99 33.15
N LYS A 190 15.28 -15.42 34.26
CA LYS A 190 16.63 -14.84 34.34
C LYS A 190 17.76 -15.86 34.16
N GLU A 191 17.55 -17.13 34.49
CA GLU A 191 18.56 -18.17 34.40
C GLU A 191 18.90 -18.51 32.95
N VAL A 192 17.94 -18.46 32.04
CA VAL A 192 18.15 -18.74 30.61
C VAL A 192 18.74 -17.50 29.89
N GLN A 193 18.60 -16.29 30.44
CA GLN A 193 19.24 -15.08 29.89
C GLN A 193 20.77 -15.19 29.83
N ASN A 194 21.37 -15.95 30.73
CA ASN A 194 22.82 -16.13 30.77
C ASN A 194 23.38 -17.03 29.65
N MET A 195 22.52 -17.73 28.91
CA MET A 195 22.91 -18.57 27.77
C MET A 195 23.14 -17.74 26.48
N TYR A 196 22.60 -16.53 26.41
CA TYR A 196 22.72 -15.68 25.25
C TYR A 196 23.29 -14.32 25.66
N GLU A 197 24.41 -13.96 25.08
CA GLU A 197 25.19 -12.78 25.49
C GLU A 197 24.47 -11.45 25.28
N THR A 198 23.42 -11.40 24.45
CA THR A 198 22.78 -10.13 24.10
C THR A 198 21.34 -10.28 23.65
N THR A 199 20.47 -9.36 24.09
CA THR A 199 19.11 -9.20 23.56
C THR A 199 19.07 -8.42 22.23
N ARG A 200 20.22 -7.93 21.74
CA ARG A 200 20.29 -7.11 20.53
C ARG A 200 20.13 -7.95 19.29
N GLN A 201 19.51 -7.34 18.28
CA GLN A 201 19.45 -7.92 16.94
C GLN A 201 19.79 -6.85 15.90
N HIS A 202 20.35 -7.29 14.79
CA HIS A 202 20.67 -6.46 13.66
C HIS A 202 20.32 -7.20 12.37
N TYR A 203 19.37 -6.65 11.63
CA TYR A 203 19.03 -7.11 10.28
C TYR A 203 19.63 -6.16 9.25
N THR A 204 20.21 -6.74 8.23
CA THR A 204 20.73 -6.04 7.07
C THR A 204 20.02 -6.55 5.83
N LEU A 205 19.47 -5.64 5.04
CA LEU A 205 18.81 -5.97 3.78
C LEU A 205 19.52 -5.20 2.67
N GLY A 206 19.92 -5.90 1.62
CA GLY A 206 20.50 -5.34 0.41
C GLY A 206 19.63 -5.68 -0.80
N GLU A 207 19.57 -4.78 -1.76
CA GLU A 207 18.93 -5.02 -3.05
C GLU A 207 19.69 -4.29 -4.14
N GLY A 208 19.91 -4.97 -5.26
CA GLY A 208 20.44 -4.36 -6.47
C GLY A 208 19.71 -4.92 -7.68
N TYR A 209 19.38 -4.08 -8.65
CA TYR A 209 18.64 -4.51 -9.84
C TYR A 209 19.03 -3.71 -11.07
N VAL A 210 18.78 -4.31 -12.23
CA VAL A 210 18.85 -3.70 -13.55
C VAL A 210 17.61 -4.10 -14.34
N GLY A 211 17.12 -3.20 -15.18
CA GLY A 211 15.97 -3.49 -16.03
C GLY A 211 15.91 -2.63 -17.27
N VAL A 212 15.10 -3.09 -18.19
CA VAL A 212 14.82 -2.44 -19.47
C VAL A 212 13.30 -2.42 -19.67
N ALA A 213 12.77 -1.30 -20.11
CA ALA A 213 11.36 -1.15 -20.45
C ALA A 213 11.20 -0.43 -21.80
N SER A 214 10.12 -0.72 -22.50
CA SER A 214 9.73 0.07 -23.68
C SER A 214 9.31 1.47 -23.26
N VAL A 215 9.61 2.46 -24.12
CA VAL A 215 9.02 3.80 -23.98
C VAL A 215 7.61 3.76 -24.58
N GLU A 216 6.64 4.23 -23.81
CA GLU A 216 5.22 4.24 -24.18
C GLU A 216 4.98 4.86 -25.57
N GLY A 217 4.19 4.17 -26.40
CA GLY A 217 3.82 4.63 -27.73
C GLY A 217 4.95 4.64 -28.78
N LYS A 218 6.15 4.12 -28.44
CA LYS A 218 7.29 4.08 -29.37
C LYS A 218 7.50 2.72 -30.03
N LEU A 219 6.88 1.69 -29.49
CA LEU A 219 6.93 0.32 -30.00
C LEU A 219 5.51 -0.24 -30.09
N PRO A 220 5.24 -1.18 -31.02
CA PRO A 220 3.92 -1.83 -31.11
C PRO A 220 3.65 -2.77 -29.94
N VAL A 221 4.67 -3.09 -29.16
CA VAL A 221 4.59 -3.96 -27.99
C VAL A 221 5.19 -3.23 -26.80
N GLU A 222 4.48 -3.24 -25.71
CA GLU A 222 4.96 -2.74 -24.42
C GLU A 222 5.59 -3.89 -23.64
N PHE A 223 6.76 -3.67 -23.09
CA PHE A 223 7.44 -4.64 -22.25
C PHE A 223 8.24 -3.96 -21.15
N SER A 224 8.42 -4.68 -20.07
CA SER A 224 9.38 -4.37 -19.02
C SER A 224 9.96 -5.66 -18.49
N ILE A 225 11.26 -5.68 -18.26
CA ILE A 225 11.94 -6.77 -17.56
C ILE A 225 12.96 -6.17 -16.59
N GLN A 226 12.95 -6.66 -15.38
CA GLN A 226 13.88 -6.29 -14.32
C GLN A 226 14.40 -7.55 -13.67
N THR A 227 15.69 -7.60 -13.43
CA THR A 227 16.34 -8.67 -12.68
C THR A 227 17.26 -8.10 -11.62
N GLY A 228 17.39 -8.78 -10.50
CA GLY A 228 18.20 -8.33 -9.40
C GLY A 228 18.41 -9.35 -8.31
N LEU A 229 19.21 -8.98 -7.35
CA LEU A 229 19.51 -9.77 -6.16
C LEU A 229 18.97 -9.03 -4.93
N ARG A 230 18.28 -9.77 -4.06
CA ARG A 230 17.84 -9.34 -2.74
C ARG A 230 18.50 -10.20 -1.70
N SER A 231 19.08 -9.57 -0.70
CA SER A 231 19.69 -10.28 0.42
C SER A 231 19.08 -9.82 1.74
N PHE A 232 18.84 -10.73 2.65
CA PHE A 232 18.45 -10.45 4.02
C PHE A 232 19.40 -11.22 4.94
N SER A 233 20.01 -10.54 5.91
CA SER A 233 20.94 -11.17 6.86
C SER A 233 20.53 -10.83 8.29
N ARG A 234 20.60 -11.84 9.15
CA ARG A 234 20.45 -11.75 10.60
C ARG A 234 21.81 -11.97 11.26
N LYS A 235 22.21 -11.05 12.13
CA LYS A 235 23.53 -11.06 12.72
C LYS A 235 23.65 -11.97 13.94
N TYR A 236 22.64 -12.02 14.81
CA TYR A 236 22.71 -12.73 16.09
C TYR A 236 21.74 -13.89 16.15
N ASP A 237 22.16 -14.95 16.84
CA ASP A 237 21.32 -16.11 17.14
C ASP A 237 20.20 -15.73 18.12
N ILE A 238 19.06 -16.36 17.92
CA ILE A 238 18.01 -16.45 18.92
C ILE A 238 17.65 -17.93 19.13
N PRO A 239 17.00 -18.30 20.23
CA PRO A 239 16.57 -19.66 20.44
C PRO A 239 15.81 -20.22 19.24
N TYR A 240 16.19 -21.43 18.80
CA TYR A 240 15.66 -22.15 17.64
C TYR A 240 15.88 -21.48 16.27
N MET A 241 16.63 -20.38 16.21
CA MET A 241 16.89 -19.72 14.94
C MET A 241 18.30 -19.11 14.91
N ARG A 242 19.21 -19.75 14.21
CA ARG A 242 20.60 -19.30 14.05
C ARG A 242 20.68 -18.02 13.23
N HIS A 243 21.80 -17.31 13.38
CA HIS A 243 22.18 -16.26 12.42
C HIS A 243 22.25 -16.87 11.01
N GLY A 244 22.06 -16.03 10.00
CA GLY A 244 22.12 -16.52 8.62
C GLY A 244 21.47 -15.56 7.66
N SER A 245 21.53 -15.90 6.37
CA SER A 245 21.02 -15.08 5.28
C SER A 245 20.07 -15.83 4.37
N GLU A 246 19.23 -15.06 3.74
CA GLU A 246 18.38 -15.43 2.62
C GLU A 246 18.77 -14.57 1.42
N ASN A 247 19.08 -15.21 0.31
CA ASN A 247 19.37 -14.53 -0.94
C ASN A 247 18.31 -14.91 -1.98
N ILE A 248 17.78 -13.93 -2.68
CA ILE A 248 16.74 -14.12 -3.69
C ILE A 248 17.21 -13.49 -4.98
N PHE A 249 17.45 -14.32 -5.99
CA PHE A 249 17.55 -13.84 -7.37
C PHE A 249 16.13 -13.65 -7.90
N HIS A 250 15.76 -12.39 -8.13
CA HIS A 250 14.42 -11.98 -8.50
C HIS A 250 14.39 -11.44 -9.92
N THR A 251 13.50 -11.98 -10.75
CA THR A 251 13.23 -11.46 -12.08
C THR A 251 11.74 -11.21 -12.21
N VAL A 252 11.36 -10.03 -12.64
CA VAL A 252 9.96 -9.67 -12.92
C VAL A 252 9.89 -8.97 -14.27
N GLY A 253 8.84 -9.24 -15.01
CA GLY A 253 8.62 -8.58 -16.28
C GLY A 253 7.23 -8.83 -16.83
N PHE A 254 6.91 -8.10 -17.87
CA PHE A 254 5.71 -8.33 -18.67
C PHE A 254 5.97 -7.99 -20.13
N ILE A 255 5.15 -8.54 -20.99
CA ILE A 255 5.02 -8.16 -22.39
C ILE A 255 3.52 -8.03 -22.70
N SER A 256 3.14 -6.96 -23.38
CA SER A 256 1.76 -6.74 -23.82
C SER A 256 1.71 -6.11 -25.20
N GLY A 257 0.72 -6.51 -26.00
CA GLY A 257 0.43 -5.94 -27.30
C GLY A 257 -1.00 -5.42 -27.37
N ALA A 258 -1.19 -4.26 -28.00
CA ALA A 258 -2.51 -3.75 -28.31
C ALA A 258 -3.09 -4.53 -29.50
N LEU A 259 -4.33 -4.99 -29.39
CA LEU A 259 -5.12 -5.52 -30.51
C LEU A 259 -5.82 -4.38 -31.25
N ASN A 260 -6.26 -3.38 -30.50
CA ASN A 260 -6.81 -2.11 -30.93
C ASN A 260 -6.66 -1.08 -29.78
N ASP A 261 -7.27 0.09 -29.92
CA ASP A 261 -7.16 1.18 -28.93
C ASP A 261 -7.73 0.82 -27.56
N GLU A 262 -8.69 -0.11 -27.50
CA GLU A 262 -9.38 -0.51 -26.27
C GLU A 262 -8.90 -1.86 -25.71
N GLN A 263 -8.30 -2.71 -26.55
CA GLN A 263 -8.05 -4.11 -26.22
C GLN A 263 -6.55 -4.42 -26.23
N ARG A 264 -6.10 -5.15 -25.20
CA ARG A 264 -4.72 -5.60 -25.08
C ARG A 264 -4.65 -7.05 -24.61
N VAL A 265 -3.64 -7.75 -25.04
CA VAL A 265 -3.23 -9.06 -24.51
C VAL A 265 -1.83 -8.96 -23.94
N GLY A 266 -1.59 -9.68 -22.86
CA GLY A 266 -0.27 -9.65 -22.26
C GLY A 266 0.01 -10.87 -21.39
N VAL A 267 1.28 -11.00 -21.05
CA VAL A 267 1.77 -12.03 -20.13
C VAL A 267 2.72 -11.36 -19.14
N GLY A 268 2.43 -11.50 -17.86
CA GLY A 268 3.33 -11.19 -16.76
C GLY A 268 4.15 -12.41 -16.35
N LEU A 269 5.38 -12.19 -15.96
CA LEU A 269 6.32 -13.19 -15.46
C LEU A 269 6.94 -12.69 -14.16
N SER A 270 7.02 -13.55 -13.16
CA SER A 270 7.86 -13.32 -11.97
C SER A 270 8.54 -14.64 -11.58
N MET A 271 9.84 -14.57 -11.37
CA MET A 271 10.65 -15.71 -10.92
C MET A 271 11.45 -15.28 -9.68
N ASP A 272 11.35 -16.06 -8.63
CA ASP A 272 12.12 -15.92 -7.41
C ASP A 272 12.91 -17.21 -7.19
N ASN A 273 14.23 -17.12 -7.18
CA ASN A 273 15.11 -18.23 -6.79
C ASN A 273 15.71 -17.89 -5.43
N LEU A 274 15.33 -18.68 -4.42
CA LEU A 274 15.71 -18.46 -3.03
C LEU A 274 16.80 -19.44 -2.63
N THR A 275 17.85 -18.91 -2.00
CA THR A 275 18.94 -19.69 -1.40
C THR A 275 19.16 -19.24 0.04
N TYR A 276 19.45 -20.20 0.90
CA TYR A 276 19.62 -20.01 2.32
C TYR A 276 21.00 -20.55 2.78
N ASP A 277 21.63 -19.84 3.70
CA ASP A 277 22.85 -20.33 4.39
C ASP A 277 22.53 -20.93 5.76
N VAL A 278 21.28 -21.22 6.03
CA VAL A 278 20.75 -21.88 7.22
C VAL A 278 20.08 -23.21 6.85
N GLU A 279 19.65 -23.99 7.84
CA GLU A 279 18.96 -25.29 7.64
C GLU A 279 17.56 -25.12 7.03
N GLN A 280 17.49 -24.45 5.88
CA GLN A 280 16.26 -24.26 5.10
C GLN A 280 16.49 -24.74 3.68
N LYS A 281 15.42 -25.22 3.03
CA LYS A 281 15.52 -25.73 1.67
C LYS A 281 15.46 -24.59 0.67
N ASP A 282 16.42 -24.57 -0.23
CA ASP A 282 16.37 -23.72 -1.41
C ASP A 282 15.19 -24.09 -2.30
N TYR A 283 14.59 -23.10 -2.95
CA TYR A 283 13.52 -23.35 -3.89
C TYR A 283 13.36 -22.22 -4.90
N THR A 284 12.68 -22.53 -6.01
CA THR A 284 12.30 -21.60 -7.05
C THR A 284 10.79 -21.47 -7.10
N LEU A 285 10.30 -20.23 -7.17
CA LEU A 285 8.90 -19.88 -7.43
C LEU A 285 8.81 -19.14 -8.77
N LEU A 286 8.11 -19.74 -9.72
CA LEU A 286 7.80 -19.15 -11.02
C LEU A 286 6.32 -18.84 -11.08
N ARG A 287 5.97 -17.61 -11.45
CA ARG A 287 4.58 -17.15 -11.59
C ARG A 287 4.38 -16.56 -12.97
N LEU A 288 3.40 -17.09 -13.67
CA LEU A 288 2.94 -16.60 -14.97
C LEU A 288 1.56 -16.00 -14.82
N ASN A 289 1.32 -14.89 -15.48
CA ASN A 289 0.04 -14.21 -15.50
C ASN A 289 -0.34 -13.81 -16.93
N PRO A 290 -0.89 -14.73 -17.74
CA PRO A 290 -1.53 -14.35 -19.00
C PRO A 290 -2.83 -13.59 -18.72
N TYR A 291 -3.06 -12.53 -19.48
CA TYR A 291 -4.25 -11.70 -19.33
C TYR A 291 -4.67 -11.03 -20.65
N TYR A 292 -5.96 -10.73 -20.70
CA TYR A 292 -6.60 -9.85 -21.66
C TYR A 292 -7.22 -8.67 -20.95
N THR A 293 -7.13 -7.48 -21.52
CA THR A 293 -7.78 -6.28 -21.02
C THR A 293 -8.61 -5.62 -22.11
N LEU A 294 -9.78 -5.13 -21.71
CA LEU A 294 -10.65 -4.25 -22.48
C LEU A 294 -10.90 -3.01 -21.64
N GLU A 295 -10.61 -1.84 -22.18
CA GLU A 295 -10.86 -0.56 -21.51
C GLU A 295 -11.49 0.41 -22.49
N ASN A 296 -12.70 0.84 -22.16
CA ASN A 296 -13.41 1.91 -22.83
C ASN A 296 -14.00 2.89 -21.79
N ASP A 297 -14.82 3.83 -22.22
CA ASP A 297 -15.35 4.89 -21.35
C ASP A 297 -16.15 4.34 -20.16
N ASP A 298 -16.88 3.25 -20.34
CA ASP A 298 -17.80 2.70 -19.34
C ASP A 298 -17.25 1.45 -18.64
N ILE A 299 -16.44 0.65 -19.33
CA ILE A 299 -16.04 -0.69 -18.88
C ILE A 299 -14.53 -0.82 -18.83
N ARG A 300 -14.03 -1.29 -17.71
CA ARG A 300 -12.68 -1.83 -17.58
C ARG A 300 -12.76 -3.30 -17.23
N LEU A 301 -12.33 -4.13 -18.15
CA LEU A 301 -12.32 -5.57 -18.01
C LEU A 301 -10.89 -6.09 -18.05
N ARG A 302 -10.51 -6.91 -17.09
CA ARG A 302 -9.32 -7.74 -17.13
C ARG A 302 -9.73 -9.19 -16.90
N VAL A 303 -9.32 -10.07 -17.79
CA VAL A 303 -9.50 -11.52 -17.66
C VAL A 303 -8.14 -12.17 -17.80
N GLY A 304 -7.71 -12.82 -16.74
CA GLY A 304 -6.43 -13.51 -16.66
C GLY A 304 -6.41 -14.61 -15.62
N ALA A 305 -5.27 -15.24 -15.49
CA ALA A 305 -5.04 -16.26 -14.47
C ALA A 305 -3.59 -16.21 -14.00
N HIS A 306 -3.37 -16.44 -12.71
CA HIS A 306 -2.07 -16.76 -12.18
C HIS A 306 -1.83 -18.26 -12.28
N VAL A 307 -0.71 -18.65 -12.88
CA VAL A 307 -0.23 -20.03 -12.95
C VAL A 307 1.15 -20.05 -12.30
N ASP A 308 1.21 -20.62 -11.11
CA ASP A 308 2.38 -20.58 -10.24
C ASP A 308 2.97 -21.97 -10.12
N TRP A 309 4.27 -22.10 -10.34
CA TRP A 309 5.03 -23.33 -10.15
C TRP A 309 6.09 -23.14 -9.08
N GLN A 310 6.24 -24.15 -8.23
CA GLN A 310 7.20 -24.13 -7.14
C GLN A 310 7.94 -25.47 -7.05
N SER A 311 9.28 -25.41 -6.93
CA SER A 311 10.13 -26.59 -6.95
C SER A 311 10.15 -27.38 -5.62
N ALA A 312 10.04 -26.67 -4.48
CA ALA A 312 10.05 -27.26 -3.14
C ALA A 312 9.19 -26.42 -2.17
N ASN A 313 9.14 -26.81 -0.88
CA ASN A 313 8.46 -26.07 0.18
C ASN A 313 6.95 -25.84 -0.09
N GLY A 314 6.24 -26.91 -0.48
CA GLY A 314 4.86 -26.88 -0.95
C GLY A 314 4.76 -27.01 -2.47
N SER A 315 5.63 -27.85 -3.06
CA SER A 315 5.84 -28.03 -4.50
C SER A 315 4.56 -28.28 -5.31
N GLY A 316 4.61 -27.96 -6.59
CA GLY A 316 3.57 -28.23 -7.58
C GLY A 316 3.11 -26.97 -8.30
N ILE A 317 2.08 -27.18 -9.13
CA ILE A 317 1.43 -26.14 -9.90
C ILE A 317 0.16 -25.71 -9.16
N LYS A 318 -0.04 -24.40 -9.05
CA LYS A 318 -1.24 -23.77 -8.48
C LYS A 318 -1.76 -22.76 -9.50
N ALA A 319 -3.09 -22.66 -9.60
CA ALA A 319 -3.73 -21.68 -10.47
C ALA A 319 -4.79 -20.89 -9.72
N ALA A 320 -4.84 -19.59 -9.99
CA ALA A 320 -5.79 -18.67 -9.38
C ALA A 320 -6.32 -17.67 -10.41
N PRO A 321 -7.54 -17.15 -10.25
CA PRO A 321 -8.09 -16.15 -11.14
C PRO A 321 -7.37 -14.82 -11.03
N ASP A 322 -7.37 -14.04 -12.13
CA ASP A 322 -7.06 -12.62 -12.19
C ASP A 322 -8.13 -11.93 -13.06
N VAL A 323 -9.34 -11.82 -12.49
CA VAL A 323 -10.51 -11.26 -13.18
C VAL A 323 -10.93 -10.00 -12.46
N LYS A 324 -11.05 -8.89 -13.20
CA LYS A 324 -11.53 -7.61 -12.70
C LYS A 324 -12.50 -7.02 -13.70
N VAL A 325 -13.66 -6.65 -13.22
CA VAL A 325 -14.71 -5.99 -14.00
C VAL A 325 -15.11 -4.74 -13.25
N ASP A 326 -14.93 -3.59 -13.85
CA ASP A 326 -15.40 -2.31 -13.34
C ASP A 326 -16.35 -1.75 -14.42
N TYR A 327 -17.57 -1.39 -14.01
CA TYR A 327 -18.56 -0.74 -14.86
C TYR A 327 -18.92 0.62 -14.27
N THR A 328 -18.62 1.68 -15.03
CA THR A 328 -18.91 3.07 -14.67
C THR A 328 -20.14 3.54 -15.42
N PHE A 329 -21.07 4.16 -14.76
CA PHE A 329 -22.27 4.73 -15.34
C PHE A 329 -22.53 6.12 -14.77
N ALA A 330 -23.15 6.98 -15.60
CA ALA A 330 -23.40 8.37 -15.26
C ALA A 330 -22.16 9.12 -14.74
N ASP A 331 -20.97 8.77 -15.23
CA ASP A 331 -19.64 9.34 -14.94
C ASP A 331 -19.24 9.44 -13.46
N ALA A 332 -20.13 9.05 -12.56
CA ALA A 332 -19.96 9.23 -11.12
C ALA A 332 -20.13 7.95 -10.30
N TYR A 333 -20.57 6.87 -10.92
CA TYR A 333 -20.91 5.63 -10.21
C TYR A 333 -20.20 4.44 -10.84
N THR A 334 -19.49 3.66 -10.05
CA THR A 334 -18.82 2.45 -10.50
C THR A 334 -19.25 1.25 -9.66
N VAL A 335 -19.73 0.21 -10.31
CA VAL A 335 -19.89 -1.12 -9.72
C VAL A 335 -18.72 -1.98 -10.16
N TYR A 336 -18.16 -2.77 -9.26
CA TYR A 336 -17.07 -3.64 -9.60
C TYR A 336 -17.20 -5.04 -9.00
N LEU A 337 -16.62 -6.01 -9.70
CA LEU A 337 -16.44 -7.40 -9.26
C LEU A 337 -15.02 -7.83 -9.59
N HIS A 338 -14.24 -8.14 -8.56
CA HIS A 338 -12.88 -8.64 -8.70
C HIS A 338 -12.77 -10.05 -8.13
N ALA A 339 -12.13 -10.94 -8.85
CA ALA A 339 -11.77 -12.27 -8.39
C ALA A 339 -10.28 -12.46 -8.65
N THR A 340 -9.49 -12.43 -7.59
CA THR A 340 -8.04 -12.50 -7.67
C THR A 340 -7.48 -13.60 -6.79
N GLY A 341 -6.23 -13.96 -6.98
CA GLY A 341 -5.57 -14.96 -6.16
C GLY A 341 -4.09 -15.09 -6.51
N GLY A 342 -3.51 -16.25 -6.19
CA GLY A 342 -2.11 -16.56 -6.50
C GLY A 342 -1.27 -16.88 -5.28
N THR A 343 0.01 -17.13 -5.54
CA THR A 343 0.99 -17.52 -4.53
C THR A 343 1.77 -16.29 -4.04
N GLN A 344 1.78 -16.09 -2.74
CA GLN A 344 2.56 -15.06 -2.05
C GLN A 344 3.85 -15.67 -1.48
N LEU A 345 4.97 -15.03 -1.77
CA LEU A 345 6.26 -15.36 -1.19
C LEU A 345 6.32 -14.90 0.27
N ASN A 346 6.74 -15.81 1.17
CA ASN A 346 6.94 -15.54 2.58
C ASN A 346 8.44 -15.54 2.89
N ASP A 347 9.17 -14.62 2.27
CA ASP A 347 10.58 -14.37 2.48
C ASP A 347 10.85 -13.69 3.84
N PHE A 348 12.09 -13.62 4.27
CA PHE A 348 12.46 -12.99 5.54
C PHE A 348 12.08 -11.50 5.58
N ARG A 349 12.04 -10.82 4.43
CA ARG A 349 11.56 -9.44 4.34
C ARG A 349 10.08 -9.33 4.67
N GLN A 350 9.26 -10.27 4.16
CA GLN A 350 7.83 -10.32 4.46
C GLN A 350 7.57 -10.66 5.93
N LEU A 351 8.32 -11.62 6.49
CA LEU A 351 8.22 -11.94 7.92
C LEU A 351 8.60 -10.74 8.79
N ASN A 352 9.66 -10.02 8.43
CA ASN A 352 10.07 -8.79 9.13
C ASN A 352 9.05 -7.65 9.05
N LYS A 353 8.24 -7.57 7.98
CA LYS A 353 7.12 -6.62 7.89
C LYS A 353 5.97 -6.98 8.83
N ILE A 354 5.73 -8.27 9.04
CA ILE A 354 4.71 -8.74 9.97
C ILE A 354 5.11 -8.41 11.41
N SER A 355 6.36 -8.72 11.79
CA SER A 355 6.94 -8.35 13.08
C SER A 355 8.45 -8.29 12.96
N PRO A 356 9.14 -7.22 13.39
CA PRO A 356 10.61 -7.23 13.48
C PRO A 356 11.14 -8.26 14.48
N TYR A 357 10.31 -8.66 15.44
CA TYR A 357 10.63 -9.61 16.50
C TYR A 357 10.22 -11.05 16.13
N TRP A 358 10.13 -11.35 14.85
CA TRP A 358 9.68 -12.67 14.38
C TRP A 358 10.68 -13.79 14.69
N GLY A 359 10.11 -14.97 14.93
CA GLY A 359 10.80 -16.24 15.03
C GLY A 359 10.01 -17.32 14.31
N GLN A 360 10.68 -18.40 13.91
CA GLN A 360 10.04 -19.56 13.28
C GLN A 360 10.71 -20.84 13.76
N ILE A 361 9.91 -21.87 14.00
CA ILE A 361 10.42 -23.19 14.34
C ILE A 361 10.74 -23.99 13.09
N SER A 362 9.98 -23.78 12.02
CA SER A 362 10.14 -24.46 10.73
C SER A 362 10.12 -23.46 9.59
N GLN A 363 10.66 -23.87 8.44
CA GLN A 363 10.60 -23.05 7.23
C GLN A 363 9.17 -22.67 6.87
N MET A 364 8.94 -21.36 6.65
CA MET A 364 7.65 -20.87 6.21
C MET A 364 7.39 -21.26 4.76
N ARG A 365 6.20 -21.83 4.52
CA ARG A 365 5.72 -22.12 3.17
C ARG A 365 5.16 -20.85 2.53
N THR A 366 5.10 -20.84 1.20
CA THR A 366 4.37 -19.80 0.47
C THR A 366 2.89 -19.84 0.81
N SER A 367 2.27 -18.68 1.03
CA SER A 367 0.82 -18.57 1.18
C SER A 367 0.16 -18.65 -0.19
N TYR A 368 -0.91 -19.42 -0.31
CA TYR A 368 -1.64 -19.55 -1.57
C TYR A 368 -3.10 -19.19 -1.38
N THR A 369 -3.55 -18.21 -2.16
CA THR A 369 -4.94 -17.74 -2.22
C THR A 369 -5.60 -18.28 -3.48
N PRO A 370 -6.41 -19.36 -3.40
CA PRO A 370 -7.18 -19.88 -4.53
C PRO A 370 -8.14 -18.86 -5.11
N ALA A 371 -8.75 -18.05 -4.27
CA ALA A 371 -9.63 -16.97 -4.67
C ALA A 371 -9.80 -15.94 -3.54
N ASP A 372 -9.76 -14.67 -3.90
CA ASP A 372 -10.27 -13.52 -3.17
C ASP A 372 -11.28 -12.82 -4.06
N ILE A 373 -12.57 -12.94 -3.71
CA ILE A 373 -13.67 -12.39 -4.49
C ILE A 373 -14.19 -11.16 -3.74
N GLN A 374 -14.16 -10.03 -4.40
CA GLN A 374 -14.62 -8.75 -3.87
C GLN A 374 -15.60 -8.10 -4.83
N ALA A 375 -16.71 -7.61 -4.30
CA ALA A 375 -17.64 -6.76 -5.01
C ALA A 375 -17.78 -5.42 -4.29
N GLY A 376 -18.06 -4.35 -5.02
CA GLY A 376 -18.26 -3.07 -4.41
C GLY A 376 -18.90 -2.04 -5.34
N PHE A 377 -19.22 -0.93 -4.72
CA PHE A 377 -19.84 0.23 -5.35
C PHE A 377 -19.11 1.50 -4.92
N LYS A 378 -18.66 2.26 -5.89
CA LYS A 378 -18.06 3.59 -5.70
C LYS A 378 -18.99 4.65 -6.27
N ALA A 379 -19.10 5.77 -5.59
CA ALA A 379 -19.89 6.90 -6.04
C ALA A 379 -19.21 8.24 -5.72
N SER A 380 -19.31 9.17 -6.65
CA SER A 380 -18.90 10.57 -6.49
C SER A 380 -20.06 11.48 -6.87
N PRO A 381 -21.16 11.47 -6.06
CA PRO A 381 -22.41 12.14 -6.44
C PRO A 381 -22.31 13.66 -6.50
N VAL A 382 -21.37 14.25 -5.80
CA VAL A 382 -21.06 15.68 -5.83
C VAL A 382 -19.54 15.90 -5.77
N PRO A 383 -19.03 17.01 -6.31
CA PRO A 383 -17.60 17.31 -6.27
C PRO A 383 -17.04 17.23 -4.85
N GLY A 384 -15.94 16.52 -4.71
CA GLY A 384 -15.24 16.32 -3.44
C GLY A 384 -15.79 15.20 -2.55
N LEU A 385 -16.99 14.65 -2.79
CA LEU A 385 -17.56 13.55 -2.00
C LEU A 385 -17.31 12.21 -2.71
N GLY A 386 -16.58 11.31 -2.06
CA GLY A 386 -16.38 9.93 -2.48
C GLY A 386 -17.02 8.96 -1.50
N LEU A 387 -17.80 8.03 -2.01
CA LEU A 387 -18.41 6.94 -1.25
C LEU A 387 -17.90 5.62 -1.83
N HIS A 388 -17.59 4.66 -0.96
CA HIS A 388 -17.18 3.32 -1.39
C HIS A 388 -17.76 2.28 -0.42
N LEU A 389 -18.60 1.39 -0.96
CA LEU A 389 -19.11 0.22 -0.26
C LEU A 389 -18.45 -1.03 -0.86
N PHE A 390 -18.02 -1.94 -0.03
CA PHE A 390 -17.37 -3.16 -0.51
C PHE A 390 -17.61 -4.35 0.41
N GLY A 391 -17.54 -5.53 -0.17
CA GLY A 391 -17.56 -6.78 0.57
C GLY A 391 -16.85 -7.87 -0.22
N GLY A 392 -16.32 -8.86 0.47
CA GLY A 392 -15.59 -9.93 -0.18
C GLY A 392 -15.41 -11.15 0.70
N TYR A 393 -14.87 -12.17 0.06
CA TYR A 393 -14.55 -13.44 0.71
C TYR A 393 -13.26 -14.00 0.15
N ARG A 394 -12.31 -14.27 1.05
CA ARG A 394 -10.98 -14.77 0.73
C ARG A 394 -10.72 -16.12 1.38
N ILE A 395 -10.10 -17.01 0.64
CA ILE A 395 -9.56 -18.29 1.14
C ILE A 395 -8.05 -18.23 0.97
N THR A 396 -7.30 -18.48 2.02
CA THR A 396 -5.83 -18.57 1.96
C THR A 396 -5.38 -19.87 2.61
N LYS A 397 -4.55 -20.62 1.93
CA LYS A 397 -3.79 -21.75 2.49
C LYS A 397 -2.45 -21.22 2.98
N ASP A 398 -2.00 -21.73 4.12
CA ASP A 398 -0.75 -21.32 4.75
C ASP A 398 -0.70 -19.78 5.04
N GLU A 399 -1.84 -19.21 5.46
CA GLU A 399 -1.90 -17.82 5.96
C GLU A 399 -1.02 -17.67 7.20
N ILE A 400 -0.25 -16.57 7.29
CA ILE A 400 0.62 -16.32 8.42
C ILE A 400 -0.14 -15.65 9.57
N PHE A 401 0.07 -16.19 10.75
CA PHE A 401 -0.50 -15.69 12.01
C PHE A 401 0.60 -15.40 13.02
N GLN A 402 0.36 -14.42 13.87
CA GLN A 402 1.08 -14.20 15.11
C GLN A 402 0.25 -14.79 16.25
N PRO A 403 0.58 -15.96 16.79
CA PRO A 403 -0.11 -16.45 17.98
C PRO A 403 0.10 -15.47 19.13
N GLY A 404 -0.96 -15.19 19.87
CA GLY A 404 -0.92 -14.28 21.03
C GLY A 404 -0.17 -14.85 22.25
N VAL A 405 0.36 -16.05 22.15
CA VAL A 405 1.06 -16.72 23.24
C VAL A 405 2.52 -16.30 23.20
N ILE A 406 2.95 -15.61 24.25
CA ILE A 406 4.35 -15.46 24.59
C ILE A 406 4.82 -16.85 25.04
N VAL A 407 5.87 -17.36 24.45
CA VAL A 407 6.47 -18.59 24.93
C VAL A 407 7.33 -18.22 26.13
N ASP A 408 6.75 -18.33 27.33
CA ASP A 408 7.36 -17.93 28.62
C ASP A 408 8.68 -18.64 28.94
N SER A 409 8.95 -19.75 28.26
CA SER A 409 10.15 -20.56 28.47
C SER A 409 11.38 -20.09 27.69
N PHE A 410 11.32 -18.93 27.02
CA PHE A 410 12.46 -18.41 26.26
C PHE A 410 13.04 -17.16 26.91
N PRO A 411 14.37 -16.96 26.80
CA PRO A 411 15.03 -15.77 27.37
C PRO A 411 14.60 -14.48 26.70
N TYR A 412 13.92 -14.56 25.55
CA TYR A 412 13.45 -13.43 24.78
C TYR A 412 12.01 -13.63 24.34
N CYS A 413 11.23 -12.56 24.38
CA CYS A 413 9.91 -12.52 23.78
C CYS A 413 10.07 -12.38 22.26
N TYR A 414 9.80 -13.40 21.46
CA TYR A 414 9.69 -13.27 20.03
C TYR A 414 8.35 -13.80 19.52
N SER A 415 7.90 -13.20 18.43
CA SER A 415 6.65 -13.60 17.78
C SER A 415 6.90 -14.88 16.99
N LEU A 416 6.54 -16.02 17.54
CA LEU A 416 6.51 -17.27 16.76
C LEU A 416 5.44 -17.13 15.69
N LEU A 417 5.86 -17.15 14.44
CA LEU A 417 4.94 -17.13 13.31
C LEU A 417 4.46 -18.55 13.01
N SER A 418 3.19 -18.69 12.75
CA SER A 418 2.55 -19.96 12.41
C SER A 418 1.73 -19.83 11.14
N GLN A 419 1.53 -20.93 10.43
CA GLN A 419 0.75 -20.95 9.20
C GLN A 419 -0.43 -21.90 9.31
N GLU A 420 -1.61 -21.44 8.89
CA GLU A 420 -2.83 -22.24 8.86
C GLU A 420 -3.73 -21.79 7.69
N LYS A 421 -4.65 -22.68 7.29
CA LYS A 421 -5.69 -22.33 6.33
C LYS A 421 -6.71 -21.39 6.95
N ALA A 422 -6.92 -20.24 6.33
CA ALA A 422 -7.91 -19.26 6.74
C ALA A 422 -8.95 -19.00 5.67
N LYS A 423 -10.17 -18.72 6.12
CA LYS A 423 -11.26 -18.18 5.31
C LYS A 423 -11.70 -16.88 5.97
N VAL A 424 -11.84 -15.83 5.18
CA VAL A 424 -12.16 -14.49 5.69
C VAL A 424 -13.28 -13.89 4.87
N GLY A 425 -14.43 -13.66 5.51
CA GLY A 425 -15.44 -12.76 4.99
C GLY A 425 -15.15 -11.35 5.47
N TYR A 426 -15.24 -10.36 4.60
CA TYR A 426 -15.05 -8.97 4.99
C TYR A 426 -16.02 -8.04 4.28
N GLY A 427 -16.32 -6.93 4.92
CA GLY A 427 -17.17 -5.90 4.33
C GLY A 427 -16.96 -4.57 5.02
N GLY A 428 -17.17 -3.50 4.27
CA GLY A 428 -16.93 -2.18 4.81
C GLY A 428 -17.47 -1.04 3.96
N ALA A 429 -17.27 0.14 4.49
CA ALA A 429 -17.62 1.39 3.84
C ALA A 429 -16.52 2.41 4.04
N LYS A 430 -16.30 3.26 3.04
CA LYS A 430 -15.44 4.45 3.12
C LYS A 430 -16.22 5.66 2.65
N VAL A 431 -16.09 6.74 3.38
CA VAL A 431 -16.54 8.07 3.00
C VAL A 431 -15.33 8.96 2.98
N ALA A 432 -15.15 9.72 1.90
CA ALA A 432 -14.11 10.73 1.78
C ALA A 432 -14.73 12.03 1.30
N TYR A 433 -14.30 13.13 1.85
CA TYR A 433 -14.75 14.46 1.43
C TYR A 433 -13.58 15.43 1.42
N GLY A 434 -13.38 16.06 0.28
CA GLY A 434 -12.40 17.13 0.10
C GLY A 434 -13.09 18.41 -0.34
N TYR A 435 -12.77 19.51 0.29
CA TYR A 435 -13.30 20.83 -0.07
C TYR A 435 -12.15 21.76 -0.41
N LYS A 436 -11.91 21.92 -1.70
CA LYS A 436 -10.77 22.69 -2.24
C LYS A 436 -9.47 22.24 -1.57
N ASP A 437 -8.56 23.18 -1.31
CA ASP A 437 -7.33 22.94 -0.54
C ASP A 437 -7.51 23.19 0.97
N LEU A 438 -8.76 23.41 1.44
CA LEU A 438 -9.04 23.84 2.80
C LEU A 438 -9.25 22.67 3.76
N PHE A 439 -9.90 21.61 3.31
CA PHE A 439 -10.29 20.52 4.20
C PHE A 439 -10.38 19.20 3.44
N ASP A 440 -9.73 18.17 4.02
CA ASP A 440 -9.82 16.78 3.60
C ASP A 440 -10.23 15.92 4.79
N PHE A 441 -11.19 15.04 4.57
CA PHE A 441 -11.68 14.11 5.57
C PHE A 441 -11.94 12.74 4.96
N SER A 442 -11.59 11.68 5.66
CA SER A 442 -11.96 10.33 5.26
C SER A 442 -12.23 9.44 6.46
N VAL A 443 -13.22 8.57 6.35
CA VAL A 443 -13.50 7.52 7.32
C VAL A 443 -13.70 6.21 6.58
N LYS A 444 -13.05 5.14 7.05
CA LYS A 444 -13.20 3.78 6.53
C LYS A 444 -13.46 2.83 7.69
N GLY A 445 -14.57 2.11 7.63
CA GLY A 445 -14.88 1.01 8.54
C GLY A 445 -14.83 -0.32 7.80
N THR A 446 -14.18 -1.34 8.39
CA THR A 446 -14.13 -2.69 7.82
C THR A 446 -14.37 -3.72 8.91
N TYR A 447 -15.29 -4.63 8.67
CA TYR A 447 -15.56 -5.78 9.52
C TYR A 447 -14.98 -7.04 8.89
N TYR A 448 -14.41 -7.93 9.72
CA TYR A 448 -13.81 -9.20 9.32
C TYR A 448 -14.43 -10.35 10.10
N SER A 449 -14.82 -11.39 9.37
CA SER A 449 -15.27 -12.67 9.93
C SER A 449 -14.24 -13.74 9.58
N TRP A 450 -13.44 -14.14 10.57
CA TRP A 450 -12.38 -15.12 10.42
C TRP A 450 -12.89 -16.52 10.70
N ASN A 451 -12.52 -17.47 9.85
CA ASN A 451 -12.79 -18.88 10.04
C ASN A 451 -11.50 -19.68 9.81
N VAL A 452 -11.06 -20.37 10.86
CA VAL A 452 -9.95 -21.32 10.88
C VAL A 452 -10.43 -22.61 11.54
N LYS A 453 -9.64 -23.67 11.51
CA LYS A 453 -9.96 -24.90 12.27
C LYS A 453 -10.07 -24.61 13.76
N ASP A 454 -10.86 -25.39 14.49
CA ASP A 454 -11.08 -25.20 15.92
C ASP A 454 -9.79 -25.22 16.74
N GLU A 455 -8.86 -26.10 16.41
CA GLU A 455 -7.54 -26.22 17.04
C GLU A 455 -6.66 -24.98 16.81
N ALA A 456 -6.89 -24.25 15.72
CA ALA A 456 -6.12 -23.09 15.33
C ALA A 456 -6.77 -21.75 15.74
N LYS A 457 -7.89 -21.77 16.47
CA LYS A 457 -8.59 -20.53 16.89
C LYS A 457 -7.71 -19.56 17.67
N MET A 458 -6.75 -20.10 18.43
CA MET A 458 -5.78 -19.30 19.18
C MET A 458 -4.95 -18.36 18.30
N LEU A 459 -4.73 -18.72 17.04
CA LEU A 459 -4.00 -17.90 16.07
C LEU A 459 -4.73 -16.60 15.72
N LEU A 460 -6.03 -16.52 16.00
CA LEU A 460 -6.85 -15.33 15.75
C LEU A 460 -6.70 -14.23 16.81
N TYR A 461 -5.97 -14.47 17.90
CA TYR A 461 -5.92 -13.59 19.06
C TYR A 461 -5.56 -12.13 18.73
N LEU A 462 -4.64 -11.92 17.78
CA LEU A 462 -4.25 -10.58 17.33
C LEU A 462 -4.91 -10.15 16.00
N LYS A 463 -5.77 -10.99 15.41
CA LYS A 463 -6.46 -10.61 14.15
C LYS A 463 -7.59 -9.61 14.45
N PRO A 464 -7.77 -8.60 13.59
CA PRO A 464 -8.87 -7.66 13.73
C PRO A 464 -10.21 -8.29 13.44
N GLN A 465 -11.24 -7.91 14.21
CA GLN A 465 -12.63 -8.17 13.87
C GLN A 465 -13.30 -6.94 13.25
N PHE A 466 -12.92 -5.75 13.74
CA PHE A 466 -13.40 -4.49 13.20
C PHE A 466 -12.27 -3.47 13.20
N VAL A 467 -12.09 -2.79 12.08
CA VAL A 467 -11.11 -1.71 11.94
C VAL A 467 -11.85 -0.44 11.52
N LEU A 468 -11.63 0.64 12.24
CA LEU A 468 -12.07 2.00 11.88
C LEU A 468 -10.83 2.87 11.72
N GLU A 469 -10.71 3.48 10.56
CA GLU A 469 -9.67 4.45 10.24
C GLU A 469 -10.35 5.78 9.88
N ALA A 470 -9.98 6.85 10.56
CA ALA A 470 -10.46 8.19 10.26
C ALA A 470 -9.28 9.14 10.17
N SER A 471 -9.30 10.00 9.16
CA SER A 471 -8.27 11.00 8.92
C SER A 471 -8.94 12.30 8.53
N ALA A 472 -8.46 13.40 9.11
CA ALA A 472 -8.91 14.74 8.80
C ALA A 472 -7.72 15.67 8.70
N ARG A 473 -7.69 16.52 7.69
CA ARG A 473 -6.71 17.60 7.54
C ARG A 473 -7.42 18.89 7.18
N ALA A 474 -7.03 19.98 7.83
CA ALA A 474 -7.52 21.31 7.52
C ALA A 474 -6.36 22.28 7.35
N ASN A 475 -6.38 23.06 6.28
CA ASN A 475 -5.53 24.22 6.08
C ASN A 475 -6.31 25.44 6.57
N VAL A 476 -6.12 25.79 7.85
CA VAL A 476 -6.92 26.85 8.55
C VAL A 476 -6.64 28.23 7.98
N TYR A 477 -5.39 28.45 7.58
CA TYR A 477 -4.90 29.62 6.86
C TYR A 477 -3.94 29.15 5.78
N ASP A 478 -3.60 29.98 4.81
CA ASP A 478 -2.73 29.64 3.66
C ASP A 478 -1.45 28.88 4.02
N LYS A 479 -0.99 29.01 5.26
CA LYS A 479 0.29 28.44 5.72
C LYS A 479 0.20 27.59 6.97
N PHE A 480 -0.98 27.56 7.62
CA PHE A 480 -1.18 26.80 8.85
C PHE A 480 -2.11 25.63 8.61
N TRP A 481 -1.66 24.45 8.91
CA TRP A 481 -2.42 23.23 8.78
C TRP A 481 -2.51 22.45 10.10
N ILE A 482 -3.59 21.73 10.25
CA ILE A 482 -3.80 20.77 11.34
C ILE A 482 -4.24 19.44 10.75
N SER A 483 -3.89 18.34 11.38
CA SER A 483 -4.42 17.01 11.05
C SER A 483 -4.72 16.18 12.28
N ALA A 484 -5.67 15.27 12.12
CA ALA A 484 -6.04 14.28 13.12
C ALA A 484 -6.19 12.93 12.42
N ASP A 485 -5.53 11.91 12.95
CA ASP A 485 -5.59 10.54 12.48
C ASP A 485 -6.03 9.64 13.64
N TYR A 486 -7.08 8.88 13.42
CA TYR A 486 -7.63 7.96 14.42
C TYR A 486 -7.71 6.55 13.87
N ARG A 487 -7.19 5.58 14.64
CA ARG A 487 -7.31 4.17 14.34
C ARG A 487 -7.89 3.41 15.53
N TYR A 488 -8.98 2.74 15.30
CA TYR A 488 -9.54 1.74 16.21
C TYR A 488 -9.46 0.36 15.57
N GLU A 489 -8.96 -0.62 16.29
CA GLU A 489 -8.90 -2.01 15.83
C GLU A 489 -9.39 -2.93 16.96
N GLY A 490 -10.64 -3.36 16.84
CA GLY A 490 -11.24 -4.33 17.75
C GLY A 490 -10.75 -5.74 17.43
N ARG A 491 -10.28 -6.48 18.42
CA ARG A 491 -9.75 -7.83 18.27
C ARG A 491 -10.82 -8.89 18.23
N ALA A 492 -10.54 -10.03 17.62
CA ALA A 492 -11.41 -11.19 17.65
C ALA A 492 -11.48 -11.78 19.07
N LYS A 493 -12.66 -12.31 19.45
CA LYS A 493 -12.77 -13.12 20.67
C LYS A 493 -12.33 -14.55 20.37
N VAL A 494 -11.47 -15.10 21.21
CA VAL A 494 -10.90 -16.44 21.02
C VAL A 494 -11.26 -17.31 22.24
N GLY A 495 -12.23 -18.19 22.06
CA GLY A 495 -12.67 -19.11 23.10
C GLY A 495 -13.03 -18.39 24.41
N GLU A 496 -12.52 -18.91 25.53
CA GLU A 496 -12.69 -18.34 26.87
C GLU A 496 -11.58 -17.35 27.27
N LEU A 497 -10.59 -17.14 26.39
CA LEU A 497 -9.50 -16.20 26.68
C LEU A 497 -10.01 -14.77 26.80
N LYS A 498 -9.36 -14.01 27.69
CA LYS A 498 -9.54 -12.56 27.71
C LYS A 498 -9.21 -12.02 26.32
N LYS A 499 -10.13 -11.25 25.75
CA LYS A 499 -9.93 -10.57 24.47
C LYS A 499 -8.72 -9.65 24.58
N ALA A 500 -7.85 -9.65 23.58
CA ALA A 500 -6.75 -8.70 23.52
C ALA A 500 -7.28 -7.26 23.47
N ASP A 501 -6.57 -6.35 24.09
CA ASP A 501 -6.94 -4.94 24.12
C ASP A 501 -7.00 -4.38 22.70
N ALA A 502 -8.04 -3.60 22.43
CA ALA A 502 -8.20 -2.95 21.14
C ALA A 502 -7.11 -1.90 20.92
N ILE A 503 -6.62 -1.81 19.71
CA ILE A 503 -5.86 -0.64 19.30
C ILE A 503 -6.81 0.55 19.31
N ASN A 504 -6.44 1.60 20.02
CA ASN A 504 -7.20 2.85 20.10
C ASN A 504 -6.18 3.99 20.08
N ASN A 505 -5.85 4.47 18.89
CA ASN A 505 -4.78 5.42 18.67
C ASN A 505 -5.34 6.68 18.01
N LEU A 506 -5.11 7.84 18.64
CA LEU A 506 -5.36 9.15 18.09
C LEU A 506 -4.03 9.87 17.97
N SER A 507 -3.70 10.33 16.77
CA SER A 507 -2.55 11.18 16.49
C SER A 507 -3.04 12.55 16.02
N LEU A 508 -2.42 13.62 16.54
CA LEU A 508 -2.71 14.99 16.15
C LEU A 508 -1.43 15.62 15.62
N SER A 509 -1.54 16.40 14.56
CA SER A 509 -0.40 17.14 14.05
C SER A 509 -0.80 18.56 13.68
N ALA A 510 0.14 19.48 13.81
CA ALA A 510 -0.02 20.86 13.35
C ALA A 510 1.31 21.33 12.76
N GLY A 511 1.23 22.19 11.76
CA GLY A 511 2.42 22.77 11.17
C GLY A 511 2.18 24.11 10.51
N TYR A 512 3.26 24.84 10.32
CA TYR A 512 3.26 26.15 9.68
C TYR A 512 4.30 26.19 8.57
N GLU A 513 3.88 26.61 7.38
CA GLU A 513 4.74 26.71 6.21
C GLU A 513 5.31 28.12 6.05
N PHE A 514 6.64 28.25 6.18
CA PHE A 514 7.38 29.49 5.95
C PHE A 514 7.89 29.52 4.50
N PHE A 515 7.74 30.65 3.83
CA PHE A 515 8.32 30.91 2.49
C PHE A 515 7.97 29.85 1.42
N ASN A 516 6.86 29.12 1.58
CA ASN A 516 6.41 28.04 0.70
C ASN A 516 7.41 26.87 0.53
N ARG A 517 8.43 26.79 1.38
CA ARG A 517 9.51 25.78 1.31
C ARG A 517 9.87 25.15 2.64
N LEU A 518 9.80 25.91 3.71
CA LEU A 518 10.14 25.46 5.06
C LEU A 518 8.86 25.23 5.86
N ASN A 519 8.64 24.01 6.31
CA ASN A 519 7.52 23.68 7.19
C ASN A 519 8.06 23.27 8.57
N VAL A 520 7.54 23.89 9.61
CA VAL A 520 7.77 23.52 11.01
C VAL A 520 6.53 22.83 11.54
N PHE A 521 6.67 21.70 12.17
CA PHE A 521 5.54 20.91 12.63
C PHE A 521 5.76 20.26 14.00
N VAL A 522 4.66 19.95 14.63
CA VAL A 522 4.61 19.13 15.84
C VAL A 522 3.59 18.01 15.62
N ARG A 523 3.91 16.81 16.12
CA ARG A 523 3.05 15.62 16.10
C ARG A 523 2.94 15.04 17.49
N PHE A 524 1.73 14.75 17.89
CA PHE A 524 1.36 14.08 19.11
C PHE A 524 0.81 12.70 18.74
N ASP A 525 1.54 11.66 19.05
CA ASP A 525 1.11 10.28 18.80
C ASP A 525 0.53 9.66 20.05
N ASN A 526 -0.46 8.80 19.87
CA ASN A 526 -1.18 8.13 20.94
C ASN A 526 -1.66 9.11 22.05
N VAL A 527 -2.37 10.15 21.64
CA VAL A 527 -2.91 11.21 22.52
C VAL A 527 -3.78 10.63 23.64
N LEU A 528 -4.45 9.51 23.38
CA LEU A 528 -5.28 8.80 24.34
C LEU A 528 -4.46 8.03 25.39
N ASN A 529 -3.15 7.98 25.23
CA ASN A 529 -2.19 7.27 26.09
C ASN A 529 -2.62 5.82 26.39
N ARG A 530 -3.09 5.10 25.36
CA ARG A 530 -3.52 3.70 25.49
C ARG A 530 -2.35 2.77 25.25
N HIS A 531 -2.25 1.73 26.07
CA HIS A 531 -1.31 0.64 25.91
C HIS A 531 -2.03 -0.54 25.26
N TYR A 532 -1.49 -1.03 24.17
CA TYR A 532 -2.03 -2.15 23.39
C TYR A 532 -0.89 -2.95 22.75
N ILE A 533 -1.20 -4.15 22.31
CA ILE A 533 -0.25 -5.04 21.62
C ILE A 533 -0.47 -4.90 20.11
N THR A 534 0.55 -4.47 19.38
CA THR A 534 0.56 -4.50 17.91
C THR A 534 1.23 -5.76 17.38
N GLN A 535 2.19 -6.25 18.14
CA GLN A 535 2.97 -7.44 17.83
C GLN A 535 3.00 -8.33 19.06
N ALA A 536 2.89 -9.64 18.86
CA ALA A 536 2.83 -10.58 19.97
C ALA A 536 3.98 -10.34 20.96
N GLY A 537 3.62 -10.10 22.21
CA GLY A 537 4.55 -9.86 23.31
C GLY A 537 5.08 -8.44 23.46
N TYR A 538 4.81 -7.52 22.53
CA TYR A 538 5.41 -6.18 22.55
C TYR A 538 4.37 -5.09 22.77
N PRO A 539 4.50 -4.30 23.86
CA PRO A 539 3.62 -3.17 24.13
C PRO A 539 3.88 -2.01 23.19
N SER A 540 2.82 -1.26 22.87
CA SER A 540 2.94 -0.01 22.14
C SER A 540 3.56 1.08 23.02
N GLN A 541 4.15 2.08 22.39
CA GLN A 541 4.49 3.32 23.08
C GLN A 541 3.20 4.00 23.56
N GLY A 542 3.21 4.53 24.80
CA GLY A 542 2.20 5.46 25.26
C GLY A 542 2.27 6.79 24.51
N PHE A 543 1.66 7.82 25.07
CA PHE A 543 1.71 9.18 24.51
C PHE A 543 3.14 9.62 24.22
N ASN A 544 3.35 10.16 23.03
CA ASN A 544 4.64 10.75 22.64
C ASN A 544 4.46 11.99 21.78
N VAL A 545 5.47 12.84 21.79
CA VAL A 545 5.53 14.11 21.05
C VAL A 545 6.75 14.12 20.17
N LEU A 546 6.58 14.54 18.93
CA LEU A 546 7.64 14.73 17.96
C LEU A 546 7.53 16.13 17.35
N ALA A 547 8.60 16.89 17.35
CA ALA A 547 8.68 18.19 16.68
C ALA A 547 9.76 18.16 15.61
N GLY A 548 9.52 18.85 14.51
CA GLY A 548 10.44 18.79 13.38
C GLY A 548 10.28 19.90 12.38
N VAL A 549 11.19 19.87 11.43
CA VAL A 549 11.24 20.77 10.30
C VAL A 549 11.36 19.99 9.01
N SER A 550 10.76 20.49 7.94
CA SER A 550 10.98 19.96 6.60
C SER A 550 11.23 21.11 5.61
N PHE A 551 12.08 20.85 4.64
CA PHE A 551 12.49 21.83 3.64
C PHE A 551 12.41 21.22 2.24
N ARG A 552 11.82 21.99 1.32
CA ARG A 552 11.71 21.65 -0.12
C ARG A 552 12.58 22.62 -0.92
N PHE A 553 13.39 22.11 -1.86
CA PHE A 553 14.33 22.94 -2.64
C PHE A 553 14.52 22.44 -4.07
#